data_f39e905c0c0c0f7e41080351fd751a36
#
_entry.id   f39e905c0c0c0f7e41080351fd751a36
#
_cell.length_a   1.000
_cell.length_b   1.000
_cell.length_c   1.000
_cell.angle_alpha   90.00
_cell.angle_beta   90.00
_cell.angle_gamma   90.00
#
_symmetry.space_group_name_H-M   'P 1'
#
loop_
_entity.id
_entity.type
_entity.pdbx_description
1 polymer ?
#
loop_
_entity_poly.entity_id
_entity_poly.type
_entity_poly.pdbx_seq_one_letter_code
_entity_poly.pdbx_strand_id
1 'polypeptide(L)'
;MARIVVMGAGLGGMSAAYELREVLGKGHDITLVGKGGQFGFTPSNPWLAVGWRQQEQITLDVAGHVGKHGIAFNGDGVERIDADRDAVVTGGGERIPYDYLLVCTGPKLAFEEVPGTGPDGGFTQSVCTTPHAAHAWEAYQAFLQDPGPVVIGAVAGASCFGPAYE
;
A
#
# COMPACT_ATOMS: atom_id res chain seq x y z
N MET A 1 -0.06 -2.62 30.28
CA MET A 1 -0.69 -2.39 28.97
C MET A 1 0.38 -1.78 28.09
N ALA A 2 0.74 -2.41 26.97
CA ALA A 2 1.75 -1.90 26.06
C ALA A 2 1.07 -1.16 24.90
N ARG A 3 1.77 -0.14 24.37
CA ARG A 3 1.40 0.62 23.17
C ARG A 3 2.18 0.06 21.99
N ILE A 4 1.48 -0.46 21.01
CA ILE A 4 2.07 -1.08 19.83
C ILE A 4 1.71 -0.23 18.62
N VAL A 5 2.71 0.28 17.91
CA VAL A 5 2.50 1.02 16.67
C VAL A 5 2.92 0.14 15.48
N VAL A 6 2.00 0.02 14.51
CA VAL A 6 2.26 -0.63 13.23
C VAL A 6 2.33 0.45 12.16
N MET A 7 3.50 0.65 11.58
CA MET A 7 3.79 1.68 10.60
C MET A 7 3.64 1.13 9.19
N GLY A 8 2.61 1.57 8.47
CA GLY A 8 2.24 1.12 7.12
C GLY A 8 0.95 0.33 7.11
N ALA A 9 -0.07 0.81 6.41
CA ALA A 9 -1.40 0.19 6.28
C ALA A 9 -1.55 -0.62 4.97
N GLY A 10 -0.47 -1.18 4.46
CA GLY A 10 -0.47 -2.15 3.35
C GLY A 10 -0.72 -3.58 3.83
N LEU A 11 -0.52 -4.57 2.93
CA LEU A 11 -0.74 -5.99 3.24
C LEU A 11 -0.04 -6.43 4.53
N GLY A 12 1.26 -6.12 4.68
CA GLY A 12 2.02 -6.52 5.86
C GLY A 12 1.51 -5.88 7.15
N GLY A 13 1.22 -4.57 7.12
CA GLY A 13 0.77 -3.86 8.32
C GLY A 13 -0.66 -4.20 8.73
N MET A 14 -1.57 -4.34 7.79
CA MET A 14 -2.94 -4.78 8.06
C MET A 14 -2.93 -6.18 8.68
N SER A 15 -2.24 -7.14 8.05
CA SER A 15 -2.13 -8.51 8.57
C SER A 15 -1.50 -8.54 9.97
N ALA A 16 -0.40 -7.80 10.18
CA ALA A 16 0.25 -7.72 11.47
C ALA A 16 -0.66 -7.13 12.56
N ALA A 17 -1.41 -6.06 12.25
CA ALA A 17 -2.30 -5.43 13.21
C ALA A 17 -3.46 -6.36 13.64
N TYR A 18 -4.03 -7.11 12.71
CA TYR A 18 -5.07 -8.09 13.00
C TYR A 18 -4.53 -9.26 13.82
N GLU A 19 -3.40 -9.83 13.42
CA GLU A 19 -2.75 -10.93 14.14
C GLU A 19 -2.37 -10.52 15.57
N LEU A 20 -1.78 -9.34 15.75
CA LEU A 20 -1.48 -8.80 17.07
C LEU A 20 -2.74 -8.65 17.93
N ARG A 21 -3.84 -8.18 17.35
CA ARG A 21 -5.10 -8.04 18.07
C ARG A 21 -5.69 -9.39 18.46
N GLU A 22 -5.59 -10.37 17.58
CA GLU A 22 -6.08 -11.74 17.86
C GLU A 22 -5.28 -12.41 18.99
N VAL A 23 -3.94 -12.38 18.89
CA VAL A 23 -3.05 -13.04 19.84
C VAL A 23 -3.01 -12.33 21.19
N LEU A 24 -2.96 -11.01 21.22
CA LEU A 24 -2.80 -10.22 22.44
C LEU A 24 -4.15 -9.83 23.10
N GLY A 25 -5.26 -10.07 22.42
CA GLY A 25 -6.58 -9.68 22.91
C GLY A 25 -6.71 -8.16 23.08
N LYS A 26 -7.50 -7.71 24.03
CA LYS A 26 -7.78 -6.28 24.30
C LYS A 26 -6.87 -5.67 25.38
N GLY A 27 -5.86 -6.41 25.85
CA GLY A 27 -4.98 -5.97 26.93
C GLY A 27 -3.90 -4.96 26.53
N HIS A 28 -3.81 -4.62 25.24
CA HIS A 28 -2.80 -3.72 24.68
C HIS A 28 -3.42 -2.74 23.69
N ASP A 29 -2.82 -1.54 23.57
CA ASP A 29 -3.21 -0.54 22.59
C ASP A 29 -2.46 -0.80 21.28
N ILE A 30 -3.20 -0.97 20.19
CA ILE A 30 -2.63 -1.14 18.85
C ILE A 30 -3.06 0.04 17.99
N THR A 31 -2.10 0.75 17.42
CA THR A 31 -2.33 1.85 16.48
C THR A 31 -1.69 1.52 15.14
N LEU A 32 -2.50 1.50 14.10
CA LEU A 32 -2.05 1.39 12.72
C LEU A 32 -1.89 2.80 12.15
N VAL A 33 -0.71 3.10 11.59
CA VAL A 33 -0.43 4.39 10.94
C VAL A 33 -0.21 4.15 9.46
N GLY A 34 -1.04 4.76 8.62
CA GLY A 34 -0.97 4.65 7.16
C GLY A 34 -1.04 6.00 6.47
N LYS A 35 -0.77 6.06 5.19
CA LYS A 35 -0.95 7.26 4.38
C LYS A 35 -2.27 7.19 3.62
N GLY A 36 -3.22 8.05 3.99
CA GLY A 36 -4.58 8.00 3.47
C GLY A 36 -5.43 6.92 4.14
N GLY A 37 -6.72 6.90 3.84
CA GLY A 37 -7.73 6.05 4.49
C GLY A 37 -8.06 4.76 3.74
N GLN A 38 -7.45 4.51 2.58
CA GLN A 38 -7.78 3.38 1.72
C GLN A 38 -6.69 2.31 1.73
N PHE A 39 -7.09 1.06 1.89
CA PHE A 39 -6.26 -0.11 1.61
C PHE A 39 -6.60 -0.65 0.23
N GLY A 40 -5.59 -0.88 -0.62
CA GLY A 40 -5.74 -1.55 -1.90
C GLY A 40 -5.15 -2.96 -1.85
N PHE A 41 -5.91 -3.95 -2.29
CA PHE A 41 -5.45 -5.33 -2.38
C PHE A 41 -4.57 -5.51 -3.63
N THR A 42 -3.29 -5.24 -3.49
CA THR A 42 -2.28 -5.23 -4.57
C THR A 42 -2.31 -6.47 -5.48
N PRO A 43 -2.53 -7.72 -4.99
CA PRO A 43 -2.61 -8.88 -5.88
C PRO A 43 -3.74 -8.83 -6.93
N SER A 44 -4.73 -7.97 -6.74
CA SER A 44 -5.81 -7.77 -7.72
C SER A 44 -5.57 -6.62 -8.70
N ASN A 45 -4.46 -5.91 -8.60
CA ASN A 45 -4.14 -4.80 -9.49
C ASN A 45 -4.07 -5.20 -10.98
N PRO A 46 -3.50 -6.37 -11.39
CA PRO A 46 -3.55 -6.79 -12.79
C PRO A 46 -4.97 -6.89 -13.35
N TRP A 47 -5.91 -7.39 -12.54
CA TRP A 47 -7.32 -7.50 -12.94
C TRP A 47 -8.02 -6.13 -13.04
N LEU A 48 -7.61 -5.16 -12.21
CA LEU A 48 -8.07 -3.79 -12.35
C LEU A 48 -7.55 -3.18 -13.65
N ALA A 49 -6.27 -3.40 -13.98
CA ALA A 49 -5.63 -2.86 -15.18
C ALA A 49 -6.25 -3.34 -16.50
N VAL A 50 -6.92 -4.50 -16.50
CA VAL A 50 -7.62 -5.05 -17.67
C VAL A 50 -9.16 -5.01 -17.53
N GLY A 51 -9.68 -4.36 -16.49
CA GLY A 51 -11.12 -4.16 -16.27
C GLY A 51 -11.90 -5.38 -15.77
N TRP A 52 -11.23 -6.43 -15.32
CA TRP A 52 -11.88 -7.60 -14.70
C TRP A 52 -12.34 -7.33 -13.27
N ARG A 53 -11.84 -6.27 -12.66
CA ARG A 53 -12.28 -5.74 -11.36
C ARG A 53 -12.43 -4.23 -11.45
N GLN A 54 -13.36 -3.71 -10.66
CA GLN A 54 -13.46 -2.27 -10.40
C GLN A 54 -12.64 -1.94 -9.15
N GLN A 55 -12.21 -0.70 -9.02
CA GLN A 55 -11.37 -0.26 -7.90
C GLN A 55 -12.05 -0.52 -6.55
N GLU A 56 -13.36 -0.27 -6.45
CA GLU A 56 -14.16 -0.46 -5.24
C GLU A 56 -14.23 -1.92 -4.77
N GLN A 57 -13.99 -2.87 -5.67
CA GLN A 57 -13.98 -4.30 -5.35
C GLN A 57 -12.65 -4.77 -4.73
N ILE A 58 -11.59 -3.99 -4.90
CA ILE A 58 -10.24 -4.32 -4.43
C ILE A 58 -9.71 -3.33 -3.40
N THR A 59 -10.53 -2.35 -2.98
CA THR A 59 -10.19 -1.37 -1.94
C THR A 59 -11.16 -1.44 -0.77
N LEU A 60 -10.70 -1.03 0.40
CA LEU A 60 -11.53 -0.90 1.59
C LEU A 60 -11.12 0.31 2.42
N ASP A 61 -12.07 0.85 3.19
CA ASP A 61 -11.81 1.87 4.21
C ASP A 61 -11.10 1.25 5.42
N VAL A 62 -9.88 1.71 5.69
CA VAL A 62 -9.05 1.16 6.76
C VAL A 62 -9.66 1.43 8.12
N ALA A 63 -10.01 2.69 8.41
CA ALA A 63 -10.48 3.09 9.73
C ALA A 63 -11.73 2.32 10.16
N GLY A 64 -12.71 2.20 9.26
CA GLY A 64 -13.95 1.47 9.53
C GLY A 64 -13.75 -0.03 9.75
N HIS A 65 -12.76 -0.64 9.08
CA HIS A 65 -12.47 -2.06 9.23
C HIS A 65 -11.67 -2.35 10.50
N VAL A 66 -10.53 -1.69 10.73
CA VAL A 66 -9.68 -1.97 11.89
C VAL A 66 -10.35 -1.52 13.21
N GLY A 67 -11.16 -0.45 13.17
CA GLY A 67 -11.89 0.05 14.32
C GLY A 67 -12.85 -0.98 14.93
N LYS A 68 -13.48 -1.83 14.11
CA LYS A 68 -14.34 -2.93 14.58
C LYS A 68 -13.59 -3.94 15.45
N HIS A 69 -12.28 -4.03 15.30
CA HIS A 69 -11.39 -4.89 16.06
C HIS A 69 -10.69 -4.14 17.22
N GLY A 70 -11.06 -2.88 17.48
CA GLY A 70 -10.45 -2.08 18.55
C GLY A 70 -9.01 -1.68 18.23
N ILE A 71 -8.63 -1.59 16.96
CA ILE A 71 -7.34 -1.07 16.49
C ILE A 71 -7.56 0.39 16.10
N ALA A 72 -6.77 1.30 16.67
CA ALA A 72 -6.79 2.70 16.29
C ALA A 72 -6.11 2.91 14.93
N PHE A 73 -6.58 3.90 14.16
CA PHE A 73 -5.99 4.24 12.88
C PHE A 73 -5.69 5.73 12.77
N ASN A 74 -4.47 6.05 12.30
CA ASN A 74 -4.09 7.39 11.89
C ASN A 74 -3.71 7.38 10.39
N GLY A 75 -4.38 8.21 9.60
CA GLY A 75 -4.24 8.27 8.13
C GLY A 75 -3.25 9.31 7.61
N ASP A 76 -2.57 10.06 8.49
CA ASP A 76 -1.69 11.17 8.10
C ASP A 76 -0.33 10.72 7.57
N GLY A 77 -0.06 9.40 7.63
CA GLY A 77 1.24 8.85 7.29
C GLY A 77 2.30 9.13 8.36
N VAL A 78 3.49 8.60 8.15
CA VAL A 78 4.63 8.82 9.04
C VAL A 78 5.60 9.79 8.37
N GLU A 79 5.95 10.86 9.08
CA GLU A 79 6.99 11.79 8.69
C GLU A 79 8.37 11.28 9.14
N ARG A 80 8.48 10.89 10.42
CA ARG A 80 9.73 10.36 10.99
C ARG A 80 9.50 9.51 12.23
N ILE A 81 10.50 8.71 12.57
CA ILE A 81 10.61 7.99 13.83
C ILE A 81 11.52 8.80 14.76
N ASP A 82 11.03 9.11 15.95
CA ASP A 82 11.80 9.74 17.03
C ASP A 82 12.22 8.64 18.03
N ALA A 83 13.31 7.95 17.69
CA ALA A 83 13.77 6.80 18.47
C ALA A 83 14.26 7.17 19.88
N ASP A 84 14.72 8.41 20.08
CA ASP A 84 15.16 8.87 21.40
C ASP A 84 13.99 9.05 22.39
N ARG A 85 12.78 9.16 21.86
CA ARG A 85 11.55 9.37 22.64
C ARG A 85 10.50 8.28 22.44
N ASP A 86 10.88 7.18 21.79
CA ASP A 86 9.99 6.06 21.47
C ASP A 86 8.64 6.52 20.88
N ALA A 87 8.71 7.37 19.85
CA ALA A 87 7.53 7.93 19.22
C ALA A 87 7.62 7.97 17.69
N VAL A 88 6.47 7.75 17.04
CA VAL A 88 6.27 8.04 15.62
C VAL A 88 5.69 9.45 15.50
N VAL A 89 6.23 10.28 14.61
CA VAL A 89 5.68 11.58 14.26
C VAL A 89 4.95 11.44 12.93
N THR A 90 3.65 11.79 12.92
CA THR A 90 2.82 11.71 11.71
C THR A 90 2.99 12.94 10.83
N GLY A 91 2.56 12.85 9.57
CA GLY A 91 2.53 14.00 8.66
C GLY A 91 1.63 15.16 9.12
N GLY A 92 0.66 14.87 10.01
CA GLY A 92 -0.15 15.88 10.69
C GLY A 92 0.51 16.49 11.93
N GLY A 93 1.73 16.07 12.28
CA GLY A 93 2.48 16.57 13.44
C GLY A 93 2.12 15.88 14.77
N GLU A 94 1.22 14.91 14.77
CA GLU A 94 0.90 14.13 15.96
C GLU A 94 2.10 13.26 16.36
N ARG A 95 2.33 13.13 17.67
CA ARG A 95 3.35 12.24 18.23
C ARG A 95 2.66 11.04 18.86
N ILE A 96 2.84 9.86 18.28
CA ILE A 96 2.25 8.60 18.74
C ILE A 96 3.36 7.82 19.48
N PRO A 97 3.31 7.76 20.81
CA PRO A 97 4.30 7.03 21.58
C PRO A 97 4.10 5.52 21.45
N TYR A 98 5.20 4.75 21.49
CA TYR A 98 5.16 3.29 21.43
C TYR A 98 6.08 2.64 22.47
N ASP A 99 5.74 1.43 22.85
CA ASP A 99 6.62 0.51 23.56
C ASP A 99 7.19 -0.53 22.57
N TYR A 100 6.45 -0.77 21.45
CA TYR A 100 6.89 -1.60 20.34
C TYR A 100 6.49 -0.96 19.01
N LEU A 101 7.40 -0.96 18.06
CA LEU A 101 7.19 -0.44 16.71
C LEU A 101 7.42 -1.55 15.68
N LEU A 102 6.41 -1.81 14.85
CA LEU A 102 6.52 -2.66 13.66
C LEU A 102 6.60 -1.78 12.41
N VAL A 103 7.64 -1.97 11.61
CA VAL A 103 7.86 -1.23 10.36
C VAL A 103 7.40 -2.08 9.18
N CYS A 104 6.27 -1.69 8.58
CA CYS A 104 5.58 -2.40 7.49
C CYS A 104 5.32 -1.47 6.31
N THR A 105 6.22 -0.53 6.02
CA THR A 105 6.02 0.53 5.01
C THR A 105 6.06 0.05 3.56
N GLY A 106 6.50 -1.17 3.33
CA GLY A 106 6.64 -1.73 2.00
C GLY A 106 7.79 -1.10 1.18
N PRO A 107 7.91 -1.47 -0.10
CA PRO A 107 8.93 -0.93 -0.99
C PRO A 107 8.53 0.44 -1.57
N LYS A 108 9.53 1.23 -1.96
CA LYS A 108 9.38 2.33 -2.90
C LYS A 108 9.62 1.80 -4.32
N LEU A 109 8.78 2.21 -5.27
CA LEU A 109 9.01 1.92 -6.69
C LEU A 109 10.12 2.83 -7.20
N ALA A 110 11.12 2.25 -7.82
CA ALA A 110 12.35 2.93 -8.27
C ALA A 110 12.37 3.13 -9.79
N PHE A 111 11.30 3.73 -10.33
CA PHE A 111 11.22 4.00 -11.78
C PHE A 111 12.39 4.85 -12.29
N GLU A 112 12.91 5.72 -11.42
CA GLU A 112 14.07 6.57 -11.72
C GLU A 112 15.35 5.81 -12.06
N GLU A 113 15.45 4.54 -11.66
CA GLU A 113 16.63 3.70 -11.96
C GLU A 113 16.64 3.17 -13.42
N VAL A 114 15.49 3.19 -14.10
CA VAL A 114 15.37 2.73 -15.49
C VAL A 114 14.75 3.86 -16.33
N PRO A 115 15.56 4.62 -17.08
CA PRO A 115 15.07 5.76 -17.85
C PRO A 115 13.91 5.39 -18.78
N GLY A 116 12.84 6.19 -18.73
CA GLY A 116 11.64 6.00 -19.55
C GLY A 116 10.60 5.05 -18.96
N THR A 117 10.84 4.45 -17.79
CA THR A 117 9.82 3.64 -17.11
C THR A 117 8.95 4.46 -16.18
N GLY A 118 7.76 3.92 -15.88
CA GLY A 118 6.77 4.48 -14.97
C GLY A 118 5.67 5.27 -15.65
N PRO A 119 4.49 5.34 -15.01
CA PRO A 119 3.32 6.07 -15.53
C PRO A 119 3.45 7.59 -15.39
N ASP A 120 4.28 8.07 -14.46
CA ASP A 120 4.45 9.48 -14.16
C ASP A 120 5.66 10.05 -14.90
N GLY A 121 5.46 10.44 -16.17
CA GLY A 121 6.49 11.03 -17.03
C GLY A 121 7.39 10.03 -17.77
N GLY A 122 7.14 8.72 -17.63
CA GLY A 122 7.73 7.67 -18.45
C GLY A 122 6.82 7.23 -19.58
N PHE A 123 7.22 6.18 -20.29
CA PHE A 123 6.51 5.64 -21.46
C PHE A 123 5.78 4.32 -21.15
N THR A 124 5.86 3.82 -19.92
CA THR A 124 5.30 2.51 -19.54
C THR A 124 4.20 2.66 -18.52
N GLN A 125 3.26 1.75 -18.57
CA GLN A 125 2.26 1.57 -17.50
C GLN A 125 2.83 0.69 -16.39
N SER A 126 2.14 0.67 -15.25
CA SER A 126 2.49 -0.14 -14.09
C SER A 126 1.24 -0.67 -13.42
N VAL A 127 1.34 -1.86 -12.81
CA VAL A 127 0.28 -2.46 -11.97
C VAL A 127 0.69 -2.59 -10.51
N CYS A 128 1.82 -1.99 -10.13
CA CYS A 128 2.40 -2.16 -8.80
C CYS A 128 1.61 -1.49 -7.67
N THR A 129 0.77 -0.50 -8.00
CA THR A 129 -0.13 0.16 -7.05
C THR A 129 -1.54 0.26 -7.63
N THR A 130 -2.55 0.41 -6.76
CA THR A 130 -3.94 0.56 -7.23
C THR A 130 -4.13 1.80 -8.13
N PRO A 131 -3.56 2.99 -7.82
CA PRO A 131 -3.63 4.13 -8.73
C PRO A 131 -2.97 3.87 -10.10
N HIS A 132 -1.82 3.17 -10.11
CA HIS A 132 -1.16 2.81 -11.38
C HIS A 132 -2.01 1.84 -12.20
N ALA A 133 -2.62 0.84 -11.55
CA ALA A 133 -3.50 -0.11 -12.23
C ALA A 133 -4.75 0.56 -12.81
N ALA A 134 -5.34 1.53 -12.11
CA ALA A 134 -6.44 2.34 -12.64
C ALA A 134 -6.02 3.16 -13.85
N HIS A 135 -4.85 3.81 -13.80
CA HIS A 135 -4.28 4.53 -14.95
C HIS A 135 -3.95 3.58 -16.13
N ALA A 136 -3.44 2.37 -15.83
CA ALA A 136 -3.20 1.35 -16.85
C ALA A 136 -4.50 0.90 -17.55
N TRP A 137 -5.62 0.83 -16.82
CA TRP A 137 -6.94 0.57 -17.40
C TRP A 137 -7.36 1.66 -18.39
N GLU A 138 -7.19 2.93 -18.05
CA GLU A 138 -7.47 4.04 -18.95
C GLU A 138 -6.61 3.97 -20.22
N ALA A 139 -5.31 3.71 -20.06
CA ALA A 139 -4.40 3.53 -21.18
C ALA A 139 -4.78 2.33 -22.06
N TYR A 140 -5.23 1.23 -21.45
CA TYR A 140 -5.72 0.05 -22.18
C TYR A 140 -6.98 0.36 -22.98
N GLN A 141 -7.92 1.14 -22.45
CA GLN A 141 -9.11 1.57 -23.21
C GLN A 141 -8.73 2.44 -24.42
N ALA A 142 -7.77 3.34 -24.28
CA ALA A 142 -7.24 4.12 -25.36
C ALA A 142 -6.55 3.26 -26.45
N PHE A 143 -5.74 2.30 -26.01
CA PHE A 143 -5.07 1.32 -26.86
C PHE A 143 -6.06 0.51 -27.71
N LEU A 144 -7.19 0.11 -27.18
CA LEU A 144 -8.21 -0.65 -27.91
C LEU A 144 -8.84 0.12 -29.10
N GLN A 145 -8.71 1.44 -29.14
CA GLN A 145 -9.24 2.25 -30.25
C GLN A 145 -8.31 2.19 -31.47
N ASP A 146 -7.01 2.03 -31.24
CA ASP A 146 -5.99 1.91 -32.32
C ASP A 146 -4.89 0.93 -31.82
N PRO A 147 -5.16 -0.38 -31.87
CA PRO A 147 -4.29 -1.38 -31.28
C PRO A 147 -3.00 -1.58 -32.10
N GLY A 148 -1.89 -1.71 -31.40
CA GLY A 148 -0.57 -1.98 -31.91
C GLY A 148 0.16 -3.08 -31.14
N PRO A 149 1.49 -3.22 -31.32
CA PRO A 149 2.28 -4.15 -30.51
C PRO A 149 2.25 -3.81 -29.02
N VAL A 150 2.14 -4.83 -28.17
CA VAL A 150 2.22 -4.72 -26.71
C VAL A 150 3.45 -5.45 -26.21
N VAL A 151 4.17 -4.84 -25.30
CA VAL A 151 5.28 -5.46 -24.58
C VAL A 151 4.95 -5.47 -23.10
N ILE A 152 4.95 -6.67 -22.51
CA ILE A 152 4.75 -6.87 -21.08
C ILE A 152 6.01 -7.48 -20.50
N GLY A 153 6.48 -7.01 -19.37
CA GLY A 153 7.71 -7.51 -18.80
C GLY A 153 8.02 -6.97 -17.41
N ALA A 154 9.08 -7.51 -16.84
CA ALA A 154 9.72 -7.03 -15.64
C ALA A 154 11.17 -6.63 -15.94
N VAL A 155 11.63 -5.52 -15.39
CA VAL A 155 13.01 -5.07 -15.57
C VAL A 155 14.01 -6.00 -14.90
N ALA A 156 15.24 -6.04 -15.40
CA ALA A 156 16.32 -6.82 -14.78
C ALA A 156 16.51 -6.42 -13.31
N GLY A 157 16.60 -7.41 -12.44
CA GLY A 157 16.71 -7.20 -10.99
C GLY A 157 15.38 -7.10 -10.24
N ALA A 158 14.25 -6.94 -10.93
CA ALA A 158 12.94 -7.04 -10.29
C ALA A 158 12.68 -8.48 -9.81
N SER A 159 12.14 -8.63 -8.61
CA SER A 159 11.80 -9.94 -8.03
C SER A 159 10.35 -10.36 -8.29
N CYS A 160 9.52 -9.47 -8.82
CA CYS A 160 8.09 -9.69 -9.02
C CYS A 160 7.80 -9.93 -10.51
N PHE A 161 7.90 -11.19 -10.94
CA PHE A 161 7.62 -11.60 -12.34
C PHE A 161 6.16 -12.04 -12.53
N GLY A 162 5.45 -12.42 -11.49
CA GLY A 162 4.07 -12.92 -11.55
C GLY A 162 3.16 -12.02 -12.38
N PRO A 163 3.02 -10.73 -12.07
CA PRO A 163 2.17 -9.79 -12.80
C PRO A 163 2.49 -9.61 -14.28
N ALA A 164 3.68 -10.02 -14.71
CA ALA A 164 4.05 -9.99 -16.13
C ALA A 164 3.51 -11.20 -16.93
N TYR A 165 3.09 -12.27 -16.23
CA TYR A 165 2.52 -13.47 -16.81
C TYR A 165 0.99 -13.54 -16.73
N GLU A 166 0.37 -12.76 -15.84
CA GLU A 166 -1.07 -12.66 -15.66
C GLU A 166 -1.71 -11.69 -16.68
#